data_189ff5501233590b80fff3e25275cf59
#
_entry.id   189ff5501233590b80fff3e25275cf59
#
_cell.length_a   1.000
_cell.length_b   1.000
_cell.length_c   1.000
_cell.angle_alpha   90.00
_cell.angle_beta   90.00
_cell.angle_gamma   90.00
#
_symmetry.space_group_name_H-M   'P 1'
#
loop_
_entity.id
_entity.type
_entity.pdbx_description
1 polymer ?
#
loop_
_entity_poly.entity_id
_entity_poly.type
_entity_poly.pdbx_seq_one_letter_code
_entity_poly.pdbx_strand_id
1 'polypeptide(L)'
;MSFAQKIAKCFSLAALLIFVSCQANFQSTAQTQKSLSSTVSEKPPLAAVTSDEIKKLMESAIEQTTVTKSYNAAYVVLPYPMGDVPPEKGVCTDVVIRAFRKAGVDLQKTVHEDMAGNFAAYPQKWKLKKPDTNIDHRRVPNLQTFFTRRGKSLPITDKAENYKPGDVVAWDLDGKGLTHIGLVSNFYNDSTKRYLVIHNIGGGTRAEDKIFDWKIIGHYRYF
;
A
#
# COMPACT_ATOMS: atom_id res chain seq x y z
N MET A 1 -43.74 -11.16 -39.36
CA MET A 1 -43.54 -11.07 -40.83
C MET A 1 -42.01 -11.10 -40.98
N SER A 2 -41.34 -12.26 -41.09
CA SER A 2 -41.24 -13.21 -42.20
C SER A 2 -40.42 -12.63 -43.38
N PHE A 3 -39.32 -13.24 -43.61
CA PHE A 3 -38.72 -13.78 -44.82
C PHE A 3 -37.20 -13.84 -44.62
N ALA A 4 -36.55 -14.93 -44.30
CA ALA A 4 -36.43 -16.25 -44.97
C ALA A 4 -35.52 -16.22 -46.22
N GLN A 5 -34.33 -16.90 -46.05
CA GLN A 5 -33.70 -17.88 -46.95
C GLN A 5 -33.51 -17.58 -48.44
N LYS A 6 -32.29 -17.85 -48.90
CA LYS A 6 -31.92 -18.76 -50.04
C LYS A 6 -30.44 -18.85 -50.21
N ILE A 7 -29.75 -20.01 -49.98
CA ILE A 7 -29.51 -21.18 -50.86
C ILE A 7 -28.32 -20.91 -51.80
N ALA A 8 -27.17 -21.47 -51.54
CA ALA A 8 -26.42 -22.61 -52.04
C ALA A 8 -26.14 -22.73 -53.56
N LYS A 9 -24.90 -23.06 -53.87
CA LYS A 9 -24.37 -24.11 -54.78
C LYS A 9 -22.90 -23.89 -55.01
N CYS A 10 -22.03 -24.77 -54.58
CA CYS A 10 -21.48 -25.93 -55.28
C CYS A 10 -20.77 -25.59 -56.63
N PHE A 11 -19.49 -25.76 -56.67
CA PHE A 11 -18.86 -26.58 -57.75
C PHE A 11 -17.46 -27.05 -57.32
N SER A 12 -17.30 -28.34 -57.43
CA SER A 12 -16.12 -29.20 -57.29
C SER A 12 -15.36 -29.26 -58.60
N LEU A 13 -14.03 -29.29 -58.57
CA LEU A 13 -13.20 -30.02 -59.55
C LEU A 13 -11.75 -30.14 -59.03
N ALA A 14 -11.37 -31.15 -58.76
CA ALA A 14 -10.45 -32.30 -58.99
C ALA A 14 -9.04 -31.90 -59.54
N ALA A 15 -8.08 -32.45 -58.78
CA ALA A 15 -6.85 -33.14 -59.16
C ALA A 15 -5.79 -32.46 -60.05
N LEU A 16 -4.57 -32.38 -59.51
CA LEU A 16 -3.41 -33.03 -60.17
C LEU A 16 -2.24 -33.17 -59.17
N LEU A 17 -1.84 -34.40 -58.94
CA LEU A 17 -0.63 -34.81 -58.23
C LEU A 17 0.58 -34.53 -59.13
N ILE A 18 1.56 -33.77 -58.62
CA ILE A 18 2.93 -33.81 -59.11
C ILE A 18 3.85 -34.03 -57.92
N PHE A 19 4.39 -35.27 -57.81
CA PHE A 19 5.50 -35.58 -56.94
C PHE A 19 6.78 -34.97 -57.54
N VAL A 20 7.36 -33.98 -56.86
CA VAL A 20 8.76 -33.63 -57.08
C VAL A 20 9.52 -33.94 -55.79
N SER A 21 10.25 -35.02 -55.86
CA SER A 21 11.23 -35.39 -54.84
C SER A 21 12.41 -34.43 -54.96
N CYS A 22 12.59 -33.59 -53.93
CA CYS A 22 13.80 -32.80 -53.79
C CYS A 22 14.38 -33.05 -52.42
N GLN A 23 15.43 -33.86 -52.36
CA GLN A 23 16.26 -34.04 -51.18
C GLN A 23 16.99 -32.71 -50.95
N ALA A 24 16.68 -32.03 -49.87
CA ALA A 24 17.42 -30.88 -49.38
C ALA A 24 18.06 -31.20 -48.04
N ASN A 25 19.34 -31.02 -48.01
CA ASN A 25 20.27 -31.18 -46.92
C ASN A 25 19.74 -30.65 -45.57
N PHE A 26 19.81 -31.53 -44.56
CA PHE A 26 19.59 -31.15 -43.16
C PHE A 26 20.85 -30.45 -42.65
N GLN A 27 20.92 -29.14 -42.77
CA GLN A 27 21.87 -28.34 -42.02
C GLN A 27 21.23 -28.02 -40.65
N SER A 28 21.76 -28.69 -39.66
CA SER A 28 21.46 -28.41 -38.24
C SER A 28 21.92 -27.00 -37.88
N THR A 29 21.02 -26.04 -37.94
CA THR A 29 21.22 -24.76 -37.25
C THR A 29 20.79 -24.94 -35.80
N ALA A 30 21.77 -24.98 -34.91
CA ALA A 30 21.57 -24.90 -33.49
C ALA A 30 20.85 -23.56 -33.19
N GLN A 31 19.54 -23.62 -33.00
CA GLN A 31 18.78 -22.49 -32.42
C GLN A 31 19.19 -22.39 -30.96
N THR A 32 19.96 -21.35 -30.66
CA THR A 32 20.19 -20.86 -29.31
C THR A 32 18.83 -20.56 -28.67
N GLN A 33 18.34 -21.49 -27.87
CA GLN A 33 17.21 -21.21 -26.96
C GLN A 33 17.68 -20.14 -25.97
N LYS A 34 17.33 -18.91 -26.26
CA LYS A 34 17.39 -17.81 -25.30
C LYS A 34 16.36 -18.13 -24.22
N SER A 35 16.82 -18.76 -23.11
CA SER A 35 16.00 -18.97 -21.93
C SER A 35 15.47 -17.61 -21.51
N LEU A 36 14.16 -17.43 -21.61
CA LEU A 36 13.47 -16.37 -20.85
C LEU A 36 13.66 -16.75 -19.37
N SER A 37 14.69 -16.18 -18.77
CA SER A 37 14.78 -16.09 -17.32
C SER A 37 13.57 -15.28 -16.88
N SER A 38 12.58 -15.97 -16.31
CA SER A 38 11.51 -15.34 -15.55
C SER A 38 12.20 -14.50 -14.46
N THR A 39 12.14 -13.18 -14.59
CA THR A 39 12.52 -12.27 -13.52
C THR A 39 11.57 -12.53 -12.36
N VAL A 40 11.97 -13.42 -11.46
CA VAL A 40 11.45 -13.47 -10.10
C VAL A 40 11.73 -12.08 -9.56
N SER A 41 10.66 -11.33 -9.28
CA SER A 41 10.75 -10.03 -8.61
C SER A 41 11.37 -10.28 -7.24
N GLU A 42 12.68 -10.08 -7.17
CA GLU A 42 13.44 -10.24 -5.93
C GLU A 42 12.94 -9.17 -4.95
N LYS A 43 12.44 -9.64 -3.79
CA LYS A 43 11.96 -8.76 -2.73
C LYS A 43 13.10 -7.79 -2.36
N PRO A 44 12.84 -6.46 -2.26
CA PRO A 44 13.89 -5.50 -1.91
C PRO A 44 14.63 -5.90 -0.63
N PRO A 45 15.96 -5.63 -0.53
CA PRO A 45 16.75 -5.98 0.64
C PRO A 45 16.22 -5.29 1.89
N LEU A 46 16.25 -6.00 3.03
CA LEU A 46 15.84 -5.48 4.33
C LEU A 46 17.01 -4.77 5.00
N ALA A 47 16.82 -3.50 5.39
CA ALA A 47 17.78 -2.81 6.25
C ALA A 47 17.70 -3.29 7.71
N ALA A 48 18.82 -3.24 8.42
CA ALA A 48 18.85 -3.52 9.86
C ALA A 48 18.00 -2.50 10.63
N VAL A 49 17.14 -3.00 11.53
CA VAL A 49 16.25 -2.19 12.38
C VAL A 49 16.84 -2.14 13.79
N THR A 50 16.90 -0.95 14.39
CA THR A 50 17.75 -0.63 15.53
C THR A 50 17.08 -0.75 16.90
N SER A 51 15.74 -0.80 16.99
CA SER A 51 15.01 -0.99 18.25
C SER A 51 13.99 -2.12 18.17
N ASP A 52 13.65 -2.74 19.31
CA ASP A 52 12.65 -3.80 19.38
C ASP A 52 11.25 -3.30 19.00
N GLU A 53 10.92 -2.05 19.34
CA GLU A 53 9.64 -1.44 19.00
C GLU A 53 9.52 -1.26 17.48
N ILE A 54 10.55 -0.71 16.82
CA ILE A 54 10.56 -0.55 15.36
C ILE A 54 10.53 -1.91 14.67
N LYS A 55 11.23 -2.91 15.20
CA LYS A 55 11.18 -4.28 14.66
C LYS A 55 9.77 -4.85 14.69
N LYS A 56 9.08 -4.80 15.84
CA LYS A 56 7.69 -5.27 15.99
C LYS A 56 6.73 -4.46 15.09
N LEU A 57 6.93 -3.14 15.00
CA LEU A 57 6.16 -2.26 14.12
C LEU A 57 6.31 -2.69 12.65
N MET A 58 7.53 -2.95 12.19
CA MET A 58 7.80 -3.40 10.82
C MET A 58 7.26 -4.80 10.55
N GLU A 59 7.42 -5.75 11.48
CA GLU A 59 6.84 -7.10 11.36
C GLU A 59 5.34 -7.03 11.10
N SER A 60 4.61 -6.25 11.90
CA SER A 60 3.17 -6.07 11.71
C SER A 60 2.81 -5.34 10.40
N ALA A 61 3.54 -4.29 10.04
CA ALA A 61 3.30 -3.58 8.79
C ALA A 61 3.50 -4.49 7.57
N ILE A 62 4.56 -5.32 7.58
CA ILE A 62 4.86 -6.28 6.51
C ILE A 62 3.80 -7.39 6.46
N GLU A 63 3.39 -7.95 7.61
CA GLU A 63 2.33 -8.96 7.68
C GLU A 63 1.04 -8.46 7.00
N GLN A 64 0.65 -7.21 7.24
CA GLN A 64 -0.53 -6.62 6.63
C GLN A 64 -0.50 -6.60 5.09
N THR A 65 0.69 -6.63 4.45
CA THR A 65 0.77 -6.72 2.97
C THR A 65 0.24 -8.06 2.44
N THR A 66 0.21 -9.08 3.26
CA THR A 66 -0.31 -10.41 2.92
C THR A 66 -1.75 -10.62 3.41
N VAL A 67 -2.17 -9.94 4.46
CA VAL A 67 -3.47 -10.14 5.12
C VAL A 67 -4.52 -9.15 4.65
N THR A 68 -4.21 -7.84 4.63
CA THR A 68 -5.19 -6.79 4.29
C THR A 68 -5.32 -6.66 2.78
N LYS A 69 -6.46 -7.09 2.22
CA LYS A 69 -6.70 -7.22 0.78
C LYS A 69 -7.62 -6.14 0.20
N SER A 70 -8.27 -5.34 1.04
CA SER A 70 -9.23 -4.34 0.56
C SER A 70 -9.20 -3.05 1.38
N TYR A 71 -9.71 -1.99 0.76
CA TYR A 71 -9.93 -0.69 1.40
C TYR A 71 -11.39 -0.56 1.81
N ASN A 72 -11.66 -0.26 3.08
CA ASN A 72 -13.03 -0.04 3.57
C ASN A 72 -13.05 1.09 4.60
N ALA A 73 -13.63 2.23 4.21
CA ALA A 73 -13.74 3.43 5.02
C ALA A 73 -15.06 3.53 5.80
N ALA A 74 -15.89 2.49 5.81
CA ALA A 74 -17.17 2.52 6.51
C ALA A 74 -16.96 2.79 8.00
N TYR A 75 -17.85 3.60 8.57
CA TYR A 75 -17.93 3.78 10.01
C TYR A 75 -18.43 2.50 10.66
N VAL A 76 -17.76 2.05 11.69
CA VAL A 76 -18.14 0.87 12.49
C VAL A 76 -17.98 1.18 13.97
N VAL A 77 -18.84 0.59 14.79
CA VAL A 77 -18.68 0.60 16.24
C VAL A 77 -17.59 -0.41 16.60
N LEU A 78 -16.59 0.06 17.32
CA LEU A 78 -15.42 -0.74 17.71
C LEU A 78 -15.38 -0.92 19.24
N PRO A 79 -14.91 -2.05 19.74
CA PRO A 79 -14.51 -2.15 21.15
C PRO A 79 -13.52 -1.05 21.52
N TYR A 80 -13.48 -0.68 22.78
CA TYR A 80 -12.55 0.29 23.30
C TYR A 80 -12.00 -0.15 24.67
N PRO A 81 -10.67 -0.13 24.90
CA PRO A 81 -9.59 0.09 23.92
C PRO A 81 -9.35 -1.12 22.99
N MET A 82 -8.35 -1.04 22.12
CA MET A 82 -7.88 -2.14 21.26
C MET A 82 -8.86 -2.57 20.15
N GLY A 83 -9.87 -1.77 19.85
CA GLY A 83 -10.82 -2.07 18.78
C GLY A 83 -10.20 -2.01 17.38
N ASP A 84 -10.56 -2.95 16.52
CA ASP A 84 -10.09 -3.04 15.14
C ASP A 84 -11.21 -3.50 14.21
N VAL A 85 -11.06 -3.21 12.93
CA VAL A 85 -11.87 -3.80 11.87
C VAL A 85 -11.28 -5.16 11.48
N PRO A 86 -12.02 -6.06 10.81
CA PRO A 86 -11.47 -7.32 10.33
C PRO A 86 -10.15 -7.15 9.58
N PRO A 87 -9.14 -8.00 9.81
CA PRO A 87 -7.77 -7.79 9.33
C PRO A 87 -7.64 -7.79 7.79
N GLU A 88 -8.58 -8.43 7.08
CA GLU A 88 -8.60 -8.51 5.62
C GLU A 88 -8.94 -7.18 4.96
N LYS A 89 -9.44 -6.22 5.72
CA LYS A 89 -9.83 -4.89 5.26
C LYS A 89 -9.35 -3.79 6.21
N GLY A 90 -9.30 -2.56 5.70
CA GLY A 90 -8.93 -1.40 6.49
C GLY A 90 -8.74 -0.18 5.61
N VAL A 91 -8.34 0.92 6.23
CA VAL A 91 -7.92 2.15 5.54
C VAL A 91 -6.43 2.41 5.81
N CYS A 92 -5.88 3.49 5.26
CA CYS A 92 -4.47 3.84 5.43
C CYS A 92 -4.05 3.97 6.91
N THR A 93 -4.90 4.53 7.76
CA THR A 93 -4.64 4.66 9.19
C THR A 93 -4.64 3.33 9.92
N ASP A 94 -5.45 2.33 9.51
CA ASP A 94 -5.48 1.01 10.13
C ASP A 94 -4.13 0.29 10.00
N VAL A 95 -3.39 0.53 8.90
CA VAL A 95 -2.01 0.02 8.74
C VAL A 95 -1.10 0.54 9.84
N VAL A 96 -1.15 1.84 10.10
CA VAL A 96 -0.35 2.50 11.16
C VAL A 96 -0.80 2.04 12.54
N ILE A 97 -2.11 2.03 12.80
CA ILE A 97 -2.70 1.64 14.09
C ILE A 97 -2.29 0.23 14.50
N ARG A 98 -2.42 -0.74 13.59
CA ARG A 98 -2.04 -2.14 13.84
C ARG A 98 -0.55 -2.31 14.10
N ALA A 99 0.28 -1.61 13.31
CA ALA A 99 1.72 -1.64 13.48
C ALA A 99 2.16 -1.06 14.83
N PHE A 100 1.59 0.09 15.22
CA PHE A 100 1.84 0.70 16.53
C PHE A 100 1.37 -0.18 17.69
N ARG A 101 0.22 -0.83 17.54
CA ARG A 101 -0.32 -1.76 18.54
C ARG A 101 0.64 -2.92 18.80
N LYS A 102 1.22 -3.49 17.74
CA LYS A 102 2.25 -4.55 17.87
C LYS A 102 3.50 -4.05 18.57
N ALA A 103 3.85 -2.79 18.39
CA ALA A 103 4.95 -2.10 19.08
C ALA A 103 4.60 -1.62 20.50
N GLY A 104 3.40 -1.97 21.02
CA GLY A 104 2.98 -1.66 22.39
C GLY A 104 2.19 -0.35 22.56
N VAL A 105 1.83 0.34 21.46
CA VAL A 105 1.09 1.61 21.51
C VAL A 105 -0.30 1.47 20.88
N ASP A 106 -1.36 1.51 21.68
CA ASP A 106 -2.73 1.58 21.16
C ASP A 106 -3.12 3.02 20.79
N LEU A 107 -3.03 3.32 19.50
CA LEU A 107 -3.38 4.65 18.99
C LEU A 107 -4.88 4.98 19.17
N GLN A 108 -5.79 3.99 19.20
CA GLN A 108 -7.19 4.24 19.51
C GLN A 108 -7.31 4.88 20.92
N LYS A 109 -6.67 4.26 21.91
CA LYS A 109 -6.69 4.74 23.29
C LYS A 109 -5.98 6.07 23.44
N THR A 110 -4.72 6.14 22.99
CA THR A 110 -3.86 7.31 23.24
C THR A 110 -4.33 8.57 22.53
N VAL A 111 -4.84 8.45 21.30
CA VAL A 111 -5.45 9.58 20.57
C VAL A 111 -6.74 10.03 21.26
N HIS A 112 -7.61 9.10 21.65
CA HIS A 112 -8.86 9.43 22.32
C HIS A 112 -8.63 10.17 23.65
N GLU A 113 -7.69 9.69 24.45
CA GLU A 113 -7.36 10.32 25.74
C GLU A 113 -6.76 11.72 25.56
N ASP A 114 -5.86 11.91 24.58
CA ASP A 114 -5.32 13.24 24.29
C ASP A 114 -6.40 14.19 23.76
N MET A 115 -7.30 13.70 22.88
CA MET A 115 -8.42 14.47 22.38
C MET A 115 -9.42 14.83 23.50
N ALA A 116 -9.69 13.94 24.43
CA ALA A 116 -10.60 14.20 25.55
C ALA A 116 -10.15 15.40 26.41
N GLY A 117 -8.84 15.51 26.63
CA GLY A 117 -8.26 16.65 27.34
C GLY A 117 -8.01 17.91 26.50
N ASN A 118 -8.00 17.78 25.17
CA ASN A 118 -7.52 18.84 24.27
C ASN A 118 -8.34 18.94 22.98
N PHE A 119 -9.64 18.72 23.04
CA PHE A 119 -10.50 18.59 21.85
C PHE A 119 -10.40 19.78 20.88
N ALA A 120 -10.31 20.99 21.40
CA ALA A 120 -10.19 22.21 20.60
C ALA A 120 -8.88 22.29 19.78
N ALA A 121 -7.84 21.56 20.18
CA ALA A 121 -6.56 21.51 19.44
C ALA A 121 -6.62 20.60 18.22
N TYR A 122 -7.63 19.76 18.11
CA TYR A 122 -7.82 18.83 17.00
C TYR A 122 -8.68 19.44 15.89
N PRO A 123 -8.55 18.96 14.63
CA PRO A 123 -9.34 19.47 13.51
C PRO A 123 -10.84 19.35 13.71
N GLN A 124 -11.58 20.47 13.57
CA GLN A 124 -13.04 20.55 13.77
C GLN A 124 -13.84 20.28 12.47
N LYS A 125 -13.25 19.52 11.53
CA LYS A 125 -13.80 19.30 10.18
C LYS A 125 -15.11 18.50 10.16
N TRP A 126 -15.37 17.69 11.18
CA TRP A 126 -16.50 16.74 11.19
C TRP A 126 -17.68 17.19 12.06
N LYS A 127 -17.65 18.43 12.55
CA LYS A 127 -18.73 19.02 13.38
C LYS A 127 -19.06 18.19 14.62
N LEU A 128 -18.11 17.42 15.14
CA LEU A 128 -18.27 16.70 16.39
C LEU A 128 -18.15 17.66 17.58
N LYS A 129 -18.88 17.38 18.66
CA LYS A 129 -18.81 18.15 19.91
C LYS A 129 -17.94 17.48 20.97
N LYS A 130 -17.54 16.24 20.74
CA LYS A 130 -16.71 15.43 21.64
C LYS A 130 -15.96 14.37 20.84
N PRO A 131 -14.88 13.78 21.40
CA PRO A 131 -14.19 12.66 20.77
C PRO A 131 -15.09 11.45 20.56
N ASP A 132 -14.75 10.66 19.51
CA ASP A 132 -15.43 9.43 19.13
C ASP A 132 -14.40 8.29 19.03
N THR A 133 -14.45 7.34 19.97
CA THR A 133 -13.53 6.21 20.06
C THR A 133 -13.51 5.33 18.82
N ASN A 134 -14.56 5.35 18.00
CA ASN A 134 -14.69 4.49 16.82
C ASN A 134 -13.92 5.01 15.61
N ILE A 135 -13.71 6.35 15.50
CA ILE A 135 -13.26 6.94 14.24
C ILE A 135 -12.08 7.92 14.41
N ASP A 136 -11.87 8.51 15.59
CA ASP A 136 -10.89 9.59 15.73
C ASP A 136 -9.47 9.16 15.39
N HIS A 137 -9.03 7.98 15.83
CA HIS A 137 -7.74 7.39 15.50
C HIS A 137 -7.62 6.95 14.02
N ARG A 138 -8.76 6.81 13.32
CA ARG A 138 -8.82 6.45 11.90
C ARG A 138 -8.83 7.66 10.96
N ARG A 139 -8.60 8.86 11.49
CA ARG A 139 -8.55 10.11 10.73
C ARG A 139 -7.11 10.64 10.66
N VAL A 140 -6.56 10.71 9.46
CA VAL A 140 -5.17 11.19 9.24
C VAL A 140 -4.89 12.53 9.92
N PRO A 141 -5.74 13.58 9.80
CA PRO A 141 -5.47 14.86 10.46
C PRO A 141 -5.42 14.77 11.99
N ASN A 142 -6.15 13.83 12.59
CA ASN A 142 -6.09 13.62 14.05
C ASN A 142 -4.77 12.95 14.44
N LEU A 143 -4.31 11.95 13.70
CA LEU A 143 -3.00 11.33 13.93
C LEU A 143 -1.86 12.35 13.77
N GLN A 144 -1.93 13.21 12.75
CA GLN A 144 -0.95 14.30 12.57
C GLN A 144 -0.91 15.22 13.79
N THR A 145 -2.08 15.66 14.27
CA THR A 145 -2.19 16.50 15.48
C THR A 145 -1.63 15.78 16.70
N PHE A 146 -1.98 14.52 16.90
CA PHE A 146 -1.47 13.70 17.99
C PHE A 146 0.06 13.59 17.99
N PHE A 147 0.65 13.20 16.86
CA PHE A 147 2.11 13.07 16.75
C PHE A 147 2.82 14.40 16.97
N THR A 148 2.28 15.49 16.44
CA THR A 148 2.84 16.84 16.65
C THR A 148 2.78 17.24 18.13
N ARG A 149 1.66 17.03 18.79
CA ARG A 149 1.50 17.33 20.22
C ARG A 149 2.41 16.49 21.11
N ARG A 150 2.76 15.28 20.67
CA ARG A 150 3.73 14.40 21.34
C ARG A 150 5.20 14.75 21.03
N GLY A 151 5.45 15.84 20.30
CA GLY A 151 6.82 16.26 19.95
C GLY A 151 7.54 15.30 18.99
N LYS A 152 6.77 14.57 18.15
CA LYS A 152 7.31 13.54 17.24
C LYS A 152 7.52 14.03 15.81
N SER A 153 7.21 15.29 15.51
CA SER A 153 7.38 15.89 14.18
C SER A 153 8.83 16.03 13.80
N LEU A 154 9.12 15.72 12.55
CA LEU A 154 10.41 15.96 11.89
C LEU A 154 10.24 16.95 10.73
N PRO A 155 11.33 17.61 10.28
CA PRO A 155 11.30 18.42 9.09
C PRO A 155 10.87 17.61 7.87
N ILE A 156 10.02 18.20 7.04
CA ILE A 156 9.69 17.66 5.71
C ILE A 156 10.81 18.09 4.76
N THR A 157 11.40 17.13 4.06
CA THR A 157 12.49 17.39 3.11
C THR A 157 12.26 16.57 1.83
N ASP A 158 13.01 16.89 0.77
CA ASP A 158 13.11 16.15 -0.47
C ASP A 158 14.24 15.09 -0.47
N LYS A 159 14.95 14.96 0.66
CA LYS A 159 16.09 14.06 0.84
C LYS A 159 15.61 12.71 1.40
N ALA A 160 15.71 11.65 0.58
CA ALA A 160 15.26 10.31 0.94
C ALA A 160 15.93 9.75 2.20
N GLU A 161 17.19 10.11 2.43
CA GLU A 161 17.97 9.67 3.59
C GLU A 161 17.43 10.18 4.94
N ASN A 162 16.56 11.18 4.94
CA ASN A 162 15.93 11.67 6.17
C ASN A 162 14.76 10.81 6.64
N TYR A 163 14.21 9.96 5.76
CA TYR A 163 13.09 9.07 6.05
C TYR A 163 13.63 7.68 6.39
N LYS A 164 13.42 7.25 7.63
CA LYS A 164 13.98 6.00 8.17
C LYS A 164 12.89 4.96 8.42
N PRO A 165 13.24 3.66 8.43
CA PRO A 165 12.28 2.62 8.81
C PRO A 165 11.59 2.92 10.14
N GLY A 166 10.26 2.84 10.16
CA GLY A 166 9.43 3.16 11.31
C GLY A 166 8.88 4.59 11.34
N ASP A 167 9.37 5.48 10.48
CA ASP A 167 8.80 6.82 10.36
C ASP A 167 7.37 6.74 9.80
N VAL A 168 6.51 7.60 10.31
CA VAL A 168 5.16 7.83 9.79
C VAL A 168 5.20 9.01 8.84
N VAL A 169 4.66 8.84 7.64
CA VAL A 169 4.55 9.93 6.65
C VAL A 169 3.09 10.14 6.28
N ALA A 170 2.69 11.40 6.19
CA ALA A 170 1.36 11.80 5.73
C ALA A 170 1.46 12.65 4.46
N TRP A 171 0.51 12.42 3.54
CA TRP A 171 0.46 13.10 2.24
C TRP A 171 -0.89 13.77 2.00
N ASP A 172 -0.88 14.78 1.15
CA ASP A 172 -2.04 15.32 0.43
C ASP A 172 -1.98 14.77 -1.00
N LEU A 173 -2.92 13.86 -1.34
CA LEU A 173 -2.90 13.11 -2.60
C LEU A 173 -3.30 13.94 -3.81
N ASP A 174 -4.12 14.96 -3.62
CA ASP A 174 -4.75 15.74 -4.71
C ASP A 174 -4.49 17.25 -4.63
N GLY A 175 -3.72 17.69 -3.63
CA GLY A 175 -3.48 19.11 -3.35
C GLY A 175 -4.71 19.87 -2.81
N LYS A 176 -5.79 19.16 -2.48
CA LYS A 176 -7.07 19.73 -2.01
C LYS A 176 -7.47 19.23 -0.63
N GLY A 177 -6.58 18.46 0.01
CA GLY A 177 -6.77 17.96 1.37
C GLY A 177 -7.29 16.53 1.45
N LEU A 178 -7.18 15.74 0.39
CA LEU A 178 -7.36 14.28 0.44
C LEU A 178 -6.15 13.66 1.12
N THR A 179 -6.24 13.50 2.45
CA THR A 179 -5.12 13.06 3.25
C THR A 179 -4.90 11.55 3.22
N HIS A 180 -3.64 11.16 3.23
CA HIS A 180 -3.18 9.78 3.26
C HIS A 180 -2.05 9.61 4.27
N ILE A 181 -1.78 8.38 4.75
CA ILE A 181 -0.74 8.08 5.72
C ILE A 181 -0.17 6.68 5.50
N GLY A 182 1.10 6.49 5.83
CA GLY A 182 1.78 5.21 5.77
C GLY A 182 3.03 5.18 6.62
N LEU A 183 3.73 4.05 6.58
CA LEU A 183 4.96 3.80 7.32
C LEU A 183 6.12 3.63 6.34
N VAL A 184 7.24 4.27 6.63
CA VAL A 184 8.51 3.98 5.94
C VAL A 184 8.94 2.58 6.34
N SER A 185 9.09 1.70 5.35
CA SER A 185 9.46 0.30 5.58
C SER A 185 10.98 0.14 5.69
N ASN A 186 11.42 -1.07 6.02
CA ASN A 186 12.81 -1.47 5.94
C ASN A 186 13.18 -2.16 4.61
N PHE A 187 12.29 -2.12 3.61
CA PHE A 187 12.61 -2.52 2.24
C PHE A 187 13.28 -1.36 1.51
N TYR A 188 14.53 -1.56 1.08
CA TYR A 188 15.29 -0.54 0.39
C TYR A 188 15.31 -0.79 -1.11
N ASN A 189 15.06 0.25 -1.91
CA ASN A 189 15.16 0.19 -3.36
C ASN A 189 16.51 0.77 -3.80
N ASP A 190 17.41 -0.09 -4.25
CA ASP A 190 18.75 0.32 -4.67
C ASP A 190 18.75 1.20 -5.93
N SER A 191 17.75 1.08 -6.79
CA SER A 191 17.64 1.90 -8.00
C SER A 191 17.27 3.35 -7.70
N THR A 192 16.35 3.56 -6.75
CA THR A 192 15.87 4.90 -6.35
C THR A 192 16.57 5.44 -5.11
N LYS A 193 17.42 4.59 -4.46
CA LYS A 193 18.17 4.92 -3.23
C LYS A 193 17.30 5.39 -2.07
N ARG A 194 16.14 4.70 -1.88
CA ARG A 194 15.19 5.04 -0.82
C ARG A 194 14.42 3.83 -0.30
N TYR A 195 13.85 3.97 0.88
CA TYR A 195 12.95 2.98 1.46
C TYR A 195 11.56 3.05 0.82
N LEU A 196 10.92 1.87 0.69
CA LEU A 196 9.52 1.78 0.31
C LEU A 196 8.63 2.27 1.45
N VAL A 197 7.38 2.62 1.14
CA VAL A 197 6.35 2.91 2.14
C VAL A 197 5.32 1.78 2.17
N ILE A 198 4.88 1.40 3.38
CA ILE A 198 3.78 0.44 3.55
C ILE A 198 2.52 1.24 3.87
N HIS A 199 1.51 1.10 3.02
CA HIS A 199 0.25 1.82 3.10
C HIS A 199 -0.90 1.05 2.44
N ASN A 200 -2.14 1.51 2.63
CA ASN A 200 -3.32 1.03 1.90
C ASN A 200 -4.02 2.22 1.23
N ILE A 201 -4.00 2.28 -0.10
CA ILE A 201 -4.58 3.38 -0.89
C ILE A 201 -5.74 2.91 -1.78
N GLY A 202 -6.27 1.69 -1.57
CA GLY A 202 -7.42 1.19 -2.33
C GLY A 202 -7.43 -0.31 -2.55
N GLY A 203 -6.31 -0.90 -2.93
CA GLY A 203 -6.22 -2.31 -3.31
C GLY A 203 -5.66 -3.24 -2.23
N GLY A 204 -5.80 -2.91 -0.95
CA GLY A 204 -5.16 -3.58 0.17
C GLY A 204 -3.81 -2.97 0.52
N THR A 205 -3.18 -3.51 1.57
CA THR A 205 -1.88 -3.01 2.05
C THR A 205 -0.75 -3.47 1.14
N ARG A 206 0.14 -2.55 0.77
CA ARG A 206 1.28 -2.81 -0.11
C ARG A 206 2.52 -2.05 0.36
N ALA A 207 3.70 -2.58 -0.01
CA ALA A 207 4.96 -1.86 0.08
C ALA A 207 5.29 -1.31 -1.31
N GLU A 208 5.35 0.02 -1.44
CA GLU A 208 5.52 0.70 -2.73
C GLU A 208 6.55 1.82 -2.64
N ASP A 209 7.22 2.12 -3.74
CA ASP A 209 8.19 3.21 -3.85
C ASP A 209 7.47 4.53 -4.16
N LYS A 210 6.73 5.05 -3.16
CA LYS A 210 5.78 6.14 -3.31
C LYS A 210 6.02 7.35 -2.41
N ILE A 211 7.15 7.40 -1.71
CA ILE A 211 7.37 8.42 -0.66
C ILE A 211 7.25 9.87 -1.20
N PHE A 212 7.69 10.12 -2.44
CA PHE A 212 7.67 11.44 -3.06
C PHE A 212 6.65 11.60 -4.21
N ASP A 213 5.74 10.64 -4.38
CA ASP A 213 4.73 10.71 -5.44
C ASP A 213 3.65 11.76 -5.17
N TRP A 214 3.48 12.14 -3.90
CA TRP A 214 2.49 13.13 -3.47
C TRP A 214 3.12 14.16 -2.54
N LYS A 215 2.42 15.28 -2.35
CA LYS A 215 2.86 16.33 -1.43
C LYS A 215 2.89 15.78 0.01
N ILE A 216 4.08 15.67 0.58
CA ILE A 216 4.25 15.32 2.00
C ILE A 216 3.73 16.50 2.85
N ILE A 217 2.86 16.22 3.80
CA ILE A 217 2.26 17.17 4.75
C ILE A 217 2.54 16.82 6.21
N GLY A 218 3.27 15.74 6.46
CA GLY A 218 3.70 15.34 7.80
C GLY A 218 4.78 14.28 7.74
N HIS A 219 5.77 14.41 8.64
CA HIS A 219 6.84 13.42 8.86
C HIS A 219 7.06 13.30 10.36
N TYR A 220 6.96 12.08 10.88
CA TYR A 220 7.00 11.81 12.32
C TYR A 220 7.86 10.60 12.63
N ARG A 221 8.64 10.68 13.73
CA ARG A 221 9.38 9.54 14.31
C ARG A 221 8.93 9.36 15.74
N TYR A 222 8.27 8.24 16.02
CA TYR A 222 7.67 7.99 17.32
C TYR A 222 8.61 7.23 18.26
N PHE A 223 9.33 6.25 17.72
CA PHE A 223 10.27 5.39 18.41
C PHE A 223 11.73 5.77 18.14
#